data_c86e8c9c669f440d12970c2b0051d521
#
_entry.id   c86e8c9c669f440d12970c2b0051d521
#
_cell.length_a   1.000
_cell.length_b   1.000
_cell.length_c   1.000
_cell.angle_alpha   90.00
_cell.angle_beta   90.00
_cell.angle_gamma   90.00
#
_symmetry.space_group_name_H-M   'P 1'
#
loop_
_entity.id
_entity.type
_entity.pdbx_description
1 polymer ?
#
loop_
_entity_poly.entity_id
_entity_poly.type
_entity_poly.pdbx_seq_one_letter_code
_entity_poly.pdbx_strand_id
1 'polypeptide(L)'
;GAQTVELGNLAGLSLVAVAVAMFARSRGWGVALPLVAAGVLLSQLPVGPNPPKAPEVIQVAVLAPLVFGEALGSSYIDIRKVRRPILLLAIGLVVATTLLVGGAVAALIVGVPIAMCFALGAILAPTDAVAVAAAARRANLPPRVVTILEGESLVNDGTGLTALRVAVVAAAAGTVTVTEAGMILA
;
A
#
# COMPACT_ATOMS: atom_id res chain seq x y z
N GLY A 1 -25.03 10.26 14.23
CA GLY A 1 -24.92 8.96 14.91
C GLY A 1 -23.83 8.05 14.41
N ALA A 2 -23.89 7.50 13.18
CA ALA A 2 -22.91 6.51 12.71
C ALA A 2 -21.50 7.12 12.51
N GLN A 3 -21.41 8.29 11.92
CA GLN A 3 -20.13 8.97 11.69
C GLN A 3 -19.38 9.36 12.98
N THR A 4 -20.10 9.77 14.01
CA THR A 4 -19.49 10.10 15.31
C THR A 4 -18.92 8.88 16.01
N VAL A 5 -19.56 7.71 15.87
CA VAL A 5 -19.05 6.43 16.40
C VAL A 5 -17.82 5.97 15.61
N GLU A 6 -17.82 6.11 14.30
CA GLU A 6 -16.64 5.77 13.46
C GLU A 6 -15.44 6.65 13.76
N LEU A 7 -15.63 7.97 13.92
CA LEU A 7 -14.57 8.89 14.32
C LEU A 7 -14.03 8.57 15.72
N GLY A 8 -14.92 8.21 16.67
CA GLY A 8 -14.51 7.78 18.00
C GLY A 8 -13.67 6.50 17.98
N ASN A 9 -14.03 5.54 17.15
CA ASN A 9 -13.27 4.31 16.96
C ASN A 9 -11.90 4.55 16.32
N LEU A 10 -11.83 5.42 15.31
CA LEU A 10 -10.57 5.82 14.69
C LEU A 10 -9.65 6.55 15.68
N ALA A 11 -10.20 7.46 16.47
CA ALA A 11 -9.44 8.16 17.50
C ALA A 11 -8.90 7.19 18.57
N GLY A 12 -9.72 6.24 19.02
CA GLY A 12 -9.30 5.20 19.97
C GLY A 12 -8.19 4.31 19.42
N LEU A 13 -8.32 3.84 18.18
CA LEU A 13 -7.28 3.05 17.50
C LEU A 13 -5.99 3.84 17.33
N SER A 14 -6.09 5.13 16.96
CA SER A 14 -4.94 6.01 16.80
C SER A 14 -4.20 6.23 18.13
N LEU A 15 -4.92 6.44 19.23
CA LEU A 15 -4.32 6.58 20.57
C LEU A 15 -3.58 5.31 20.99
N VAL A 16 -4.17 4.14 20.78
CA VAL A 16 -3.50 2.86 21.09
C VAL A 16 -2.28 2.69 20.20
N ALA A 17 -2.38 2.98 18.91
CA ALA A 17 -1.24 2.88 17.99
C ALA A 17 -0.09 3.80 18.41
N VAL A 18 -0.37 5.05 18.79
CA VAL A 18 0.63 6.00 19.31
C VAL A 18 1.27 5.48 20.61
N ALA A 19 0.47 5.00 21.54
CA ALA A 19 0.98 4.46 22.81
C ALA A 19 1.90 3.27 22.60
N VAL A 20 1.49 2.32 21.76
CA VAL A 20 2.30 1.15 21.40
C VAL A 20 3.60 1.56 20.67
N ALA A 21 3.50 2.52 19.73
CA ALA A 21 4.67 3.02 19.02
C ALA A 21 5.67 3.72 19.95
N MET A 22 5.19 4.54 20.89
CA MET A 22 6.03 5.18 21.90
C MET A 22 6.71 4.16 22.81
N PHE A 23 5.95 3.17 23.27
CA PHE A 23 6.50 2.08 24.10
C PHE A 23 7.56 1.27 23.33
N ALA A 24 7.29 0.88 22.09
CA ALA A 24 8.25 0.14 21.27
C ALA A 24 9.55 0.94 21.07
N ARG A 25 9.42 2.24 20.75
CA ARG A 25 10.58 3.14 20.61
C ARG A 25 11.38 3.30 21.89
N SER A 26 10.72 3.43 23.04
CA SER A 26 11.43 3.53 24.35
C SER A 26 12.23 2.28 24.68
N ARG A 27 11.87 1.11 24.11
CA ARG A 27 12.58 -0.16 24.26
C ARG A 27 13.60 -0.42 23.15
N GLY A 28 13.76 0.50 22.18
CA GLY A 28 14.62 0.31 21.01
C GLY A 28 14.09 -0.72 20.02
N TRP A 29 12.83 -1.10 20.11
CA TRP A 29 12.20 -2.08 19.21
C TRP A 29 11.72 -1.43 17.90
N GLY A 30 11.66 -2.22 16.83
CA GLY A 30 10.97 -1.81 15.62
C GLY A 30 9.46 -1.68 15.89
N VAL A 31 8.84 -0.61 15.40
CA VAL A 31 7.45 -0.25 15.75
C VAL A 31 6.42 -1.17 15.08
N ALA A 32 6.74 -1.73 13.90
CA ALA A 32 5.78 -2.48 13.10
C ALA A 32 5.25 -3.75 13.79
N LEU A 33 6.12 -4.61 14.29
CA LEU A 33 5.70 -5.87 14.95
C LEU A 33 4.86 -5.65 16.22
N PRO A 34 5.24 -4.76 17.15
CA PRO A 34 4.38 -4.43 18.29
C PRO A 34 3.01 -3.88 17.91
N LEU A 35 2.91 -3.08 16.84
CA LEU A 35 1.63 -2.57 16.35
C LEU A 35 0.74 -3.67 15.79
N VAL A 36 1.30 -4.58 14.99
CA VAL A 36 0.55 -5.75 14.46
C VAL A 36 0.06 -6.62 15.62
N ALA A 37 0.94 -6.94 16.59
CA ALA A 37 0.57 -7.72 17.75
C ALA A 37 -0.55 -7.05 18.56
N ALA A 38 -0.45 -5.75 18.81
CA ALA A 38 -1.50 -4.99 19.49
C ALA A 38 -2.84 -5.02 18.72
N GLY A 39 -2.81 -4.87 17.40
CA GLY A 39 -3.99 -4.98 16.54
C GLY A 39 -4.66 -6.34 16.62
N VAL A 40 -3.88 -7.42 16.56
CA VAL A 40 -4.38 -8.80 16.72
C VAL A 40 -5.00 -9.01 18.11
N LEU A 41 -4.35 -8.53 19.17
CA LEU A 41 -4.90 -8.63 20.53
C LEU A 41 -6.20 -7.85 20.69
N LEU A 42 -6.24 -6.62 20.17
CA LEU A 42 -7.45 -5.79 20.21
C LEU A 42 -8.61 -6.42 19.45
N SER A 43 -8.34 -7.09 18.33
CA SER A 43 -9.38 -7.77 17.54
C SER A 43 -10.08 -8.92 18.26
N GLN A 44 -9.43 -9.49 19.30
CA GLN A 44 -10.00 -10.56 20.11
C GLN A 44 -10.86 -10.03 21.29
N LEU A 45 -10.81 -8.72 21.56
CA LEU A 45 -11.59 -8.13 22.65
C LEU A 45 -13.00 -7.79 22.17
N PRO A 46 -14.07 -8.23 22.88
CA PRO A 46 -15.45 -7.96 22.49
C PRO A 46 -15.84 -6.48 22.64
N VAL A 47 -14.98 -5.66 23.26
CA VAL A 47 -15.21 -4.24 23.59
C VAL A 47 -14.22 -3.32 22.86
N GLY A 48 -13.42 -3.84 21.93
CA GLY A 48 -12.44 -3.05 21.19
C GLY A 48 -13.10 -2.12 20.17
N PRO A 49 -12.41 -1.03 19.77
CA PRO A 49 -12.90 -0.17 18.71
C PRO A 49 -12.99 -0.99 17.41
N ASN A 50 -14.19 -0.99 16.82
CA ASN A 50 -14.38 -1.67 15.54
C ASN A 50 -13.67 -0.89 14.42
N PRO A 51 -12.98 -1.56 13.48
CA PRO A 51 -12.44 -0.89 12.32
C PRO A 51 -13.58 -0.25 11.51
N PRO A 52 -13.31 0.91 10.86
CA PRO A 52 -14.33 1.55 10.02
C PRO A 52 -14.77 0.57 8.93
N LYS A 53 -16.10 0.45 8.78
CA LYS A 53 -16.70 -0.45 7.78
C LYS A 53 -16.63 0.12 6.37
N ALA A 54 -16.44 1.43 6.24
CA ALA A 54 -16.37 2.13 4.97
C ALA A 54 -14.89 2.24 4.53
N PRO A 55 -14.49 1.59 3.42
CA PRO A 55 -13.11 1.66 2.89
C PRO A 55 -12.68 3.09 2.60
N GLU A 56 -13.62 3.96 2.21
CA GLU A 56 -13.38 5.36 1.88
C GLU A 56 -12.85 6.16 3.08
N VAL A 57 -13.31 5.84 4.29
CA VAL A 57 -12.86 6.51 5.52
C VAL A 57 -11.39 6.18 5.78
N ILE A 58 -10.97 4.93 5.60
CA ILE A 58 -9.58 4.53 5.75
C ILE A 58 -8.72 5.21 4.67
N GLN A 59 -9.22 5.24 3.43
CA GLN A 59 -8.50 5.82 2.30
C GLN A 59 -8.25 7.32 2.50
N VAL A 60 -9.25 8.08 2.95
CA VAL A 60 -9.14 9.53 3.12
C VAL A 60 -8.45 9.90 4.44
N ALA A 61 -8.77 9.22 5.54
CA ALA A 61 -8.28 9.60 6.87
C ALA A 61 -6.89 9.05 7.19
N VAL A 62 -6.48 7.94 6.57
CA VAL A 62 -5.21 7.27 6.86
C VAL A 62 -4.27 7.30 5.66
N LEU A 63 -4.72 6.78 4.51
CA LEU A 63 -3.86 6.60 3.35
C LEU A 63 -3.44 7.94 2.73
N ALA A 64 -4.37 8.88 2.57
CA ALA A 64 -4.03 10.17 1.96
C ALA A 64 -3.01 10.99 2.76
N PRO A 65 -3.12 11.16 4.10
CA PRO A 65 -2.08 11.81 4.90
C PRO A 65 -0.74 11.06 4.89
N LEU A 66 -0.76 9.72 4.83
CA LEU A 66 0.45 8.90 4.77
C LEU A 66 1.23 9.18 3.48
N VAL A 67 0.57 9.04 2.33
CA VAL A 67 1.17 9.28 1.01
C VAL A 67 1.65 10.74 0.88
N PHE A 68 0.86 11.70 1.40
CA PHE A 68 1.25 13.10 1.43
C PHE A 68 2.50 13.34 2.28
N GLY A 69 2.59 12.70 3.46
CA GLY A 69 3.77 12.78 4.32
C GLY A 69 5.03 12.21 3.67
N GLU A 70 4.91 11.10 2.95
CA GLU A 70 6.01 10.51 2.18
C GLU A 70 6.45 11.42 1.03
N ALA A 71 5.50 12.00 0.30
CA ALA A 71 5.78 12.94 -0.79
C ALA A 71 6.50 14.21 -0.28
N LEU A 72 6.12 14.73 0.89
CA LEU A 72 6.80 15.87 1.52
C LEU A 72 8.22 15.53 2.00
N GLY A 73 8.44 14.30 2.45
CA GLY A 73 9.76 13.81 2.89
C GLY A 73 10.74 13.59 1.74
N SER A 74 10.26 13.45 0.53
CA SER A 74 11.05 13.11 -0.66
C SER A 74 11.61 14.36 -1.34
N SER A 75 12.91 14.35 -1.71
CA SER A 75 13.53 15.43 -2.48
C SER A 75 13.15 15.37 -3.95
N TYR A 76 12.28 16.26 -4.42
CA TYR A 76 11.91 16.35 -5.83
C TYR A 76 13.11 16.49 -6.77
N ILE A 77 14.13 17.27 -6.36
CA ILE A 77 15.34 17.51 -7.17
C ILE A 77 16.11 16.20 -7.38
N ASP A 78 16.23 15.39 -6.33
CA ASP A 78 16.99 14.15 -6.40
C ASP A 78 16.20 13.04 -7.11
N ILE A 79 14.89 12.96 -6.91
CA ILE A 79 13.99 12.08 -7.68
C ILE A 79 14.08 12.40 -9.17
N ARG A 80 14.09 13.66 -9.57
CA ARG A 80 14.18 14.07 -10.98
C ARG A 80 15.48 13.62 -11.64
N LYS A 81 16.60 13.57 -10.91
CA LYS A 81 17.90 13.09 -11.41
C LYS A 81 17.90 11.60 -11.73
N VAL A 82 17.12 10.82 -10.97
CA VAL A 82 17.05 9.35 -11.07
C VAL A 82 15.68 8.85 -11.57
N ARG A 83 14.91 9.71 -12.25
CA ARG A 83 13.54 9.40 -12.70
C ARG A 83 13.44 8.16 -13.61
N ARG A 84 14.44 7.91 -14.47
CA ARG A 84 14.41 6.75 -15.38
C ARG A 84 14.41 5.42 -14.62
N PRO A 85 15.37 5.13 -13.72
CA PRO A 85 15.30 3.91 -12.93
C PRO A 85 14.06 3.83 -12.05
N ILE A 86 13.60 4.95 -11.47
CA ILE A 86 12.36 4.97 -10.68
C ILE A 86 11.17 4.51 -11.52
N LEU A 87 10.94 5.11 -12.70
CA LEU A 87 9.81 4.74 -13.57
C LEU A 87 9.90 3.31 -14.08
N LEU A 88 11.11 2.85 -14.44
CA LEU A 88 11.31 1.47 -14.88
C LEU A 88 10.99 0.46 -13.79
N LEU A 89 11.38 0.73 -12.55
CA LEU A 89 11.07 -0.13 -11.41
C LEU A 89 9.58 -0.01 -11.03
N ALA A 90 9.08 1.20 -10.82
CA ALA A 90 7.71 1.43 -10.36
C ALA A 90 6.64 0.92 -11.34
N ILE A 91 6.89 1.00 -12.64
CA ILE A 91 5.94 0.51 -13.65
C ILE A 91 6.32 -0.91 -14.06
N GLY A 92 7.58 -1.13 -14.43
CA GLY A 92 8.04 -2.42 -14.97
C GLY A 92 7.92 -3.56 -13.95
N LEU A 93 8.33 -3.31 -12.70
CA LEU A 93 8.24 -4.33 -11.64
C LEU A 93 6.77 -4.61 -11.27
N VAL A 94 5.93 -3.58 -11.15
CA VAL A 94 4.50 -3.75 -10.87
C VAL A 94 3.82 -4.57 -11.96
N VAL A 95 4.06 -4.24 -13.23
CA VAL A 95 3.51 -4.99 -14.36
C VAL A 95 4.04 -6.43 -14.37
N ALA A 96 5.35 -6.63 -14.22
CA ALA A 96 5.95 -7.95 -14.19
C ALA A 96 5.39 -8.80 -13.04
N THR A 97 5.33 -8.25 -11.82
CA THR A 97 4.79 -8.95 -10.64
C THR A 97 3.31 -9.28 -10.83
N THR A 98 2.51 -8.33 -11.32
CA THR A 98 1.09 -8.55 -11.61
C THR A 98 0.89 -9.69 -12.60
N LEU A 99 1.67 -9.72 -13.69
CA LEU A 99 1.57 -10.78 -14.70
C LEU A 99 2.07 -12.13 -14.18
N LEU A 100 3.20 -12.17 -13.47
CA LEU A 100 3.77 -13.41 -12.94
C LEU A 100 2.89 -14.01 -11.84
N VAL A 101 2.50 -13.21 -10.86
CA VAL A 101 1.66 -13.67 -9.75
C VAL A 101 0.25 -14.00 -10.25
N GLY A 102 -0.36 -13.11 -11.04
CA GLY A 102 -1.67 -13.34 -11.62
C GLY A 102 -1.71 -14.59 -12.52
N GLY A 103 -0.68 -14.77 -13.36
CA GLY A 103 -0.52 -15.96 -14.19
C GLY A 103 -0.31 -17.24 -13.38
N ALA A 104 0.52 -17.19 -12.33
CA ALA A 104 0.74 -18.32 -11.43
C ALA A 104 -0.56 -18.73 -10.70
N VAL A 105 -1.30 -17.74 -10.18
CA VAL A 105 -2.59 -18.00 -9.51
C VAL A 105 -3.60 -18.60 -10.49
N ALA A 106 -3.69 -18.05 -11.71
CA ALA A 106 -4.57 -18.59 -12.76
C ALA A 106 -4.23 -20.03 -13.16
N ALA A 107 -2.95 -20.39 -13.14
CA ALA A 107 -2.49 -21.73 -13.45
C ALA A 107 -2.71 -22.73 -12.31
N LEU A 108 -2.61 -22.29 -11.05
CA LEU A 108 -2.67 -23.15 -9.87
C LEU A 108 -4.08 -23.28 -9.29
N ILE A 109 -4.94 -22.28 -9.45
CA ILE A 109 -6.29 -22.24 -8.85
C ILE A 109 -7.34 -22.30 -9.96
N VAL A 110 -7.98 -23.44 -10.10
CA VAL A 110 -9.05 -23.65 -11.10
C VAL A 110 -10.35 -23.02 -10.61
N GLY A 111 -11.11 -22.40 -11.51
CA GLY A 111 -12.44 -21.85 -11.23
C GLY A 111 -12.47 -20.40 -10.77
N VAL A 112 -11.32 -19.74 -10.64
CA VAL A 112 -11.24 -18.28 -10.36
C VAL A 112 -11.18 -17.53 -11.69
N PRO A 113 -11.98 -16.47 -11.90
CA PRO A 113 -11.88 -15.62 -13.09
C PRO A 113 -10.48 -15.05 -13.26
N ILE A 114 -9.93 -15.09 -14.47
CA ILE A 114 -8.57 -14.62 -14.78
C ILE A 114 -8.34 -13.19 -14.29
N ALA A 115 -9.32 -12.30 -14.46
CA ALA A 115 -9.22 -10.92 -14.00
C ALA A 115 -9.00 -10.80 -12.48
N MET A 116 -9.60 -11.70 -11.68
CA MET A 116 -9.39 -11.75 -10.22
C MET A 116 -7.99 -12.25 -9.85
N CYS A 117 -7.41 -13.15 -10.65
CA CYS A 117 -6.03 -13.61 -10.47
C CYS A 117 -5.05 -12.43 -10.68
N PHE A 118 -5.27 -11.62 -11.71
CA PHE A 118 -4.47 -10.43 -11.96
C PHE A 118 -4.74 -9.31 -10.94
N ALA A 119 -5.96 -9.17 -10.43
CA ALA A 119 -6.26 -8.26 -9.32
C ALA A 119 -5.41 -8.61 -8.09
N LEU A 120 -5.30 -9.90 -7.73
CA LEU A 120 -4.42 -10.34 -6.65
C LEU A 120 -2.95 -10.00 -6.93
N GLY A 121 -2.48 -10.22 -8.15
CA GLY A 121 -1.13 -9.84 -8.57
C GLY A 121 -0.87 -8.34 -8.42
N ALA A 122 -1.84 -7.51 -8.80
CA ALA A 122 -1.74 -6.05 -8.68
C ALA A 122 -1.73 -5.57 -7.21
N ILE A 123 -2.45 -6.24 -6.32
CA ILE A 123 -2.44 -5.95 -4.87
C ILE A 123 -1.08 -6.26 -4.25
N LEU A 124 -0.43 -7.34 -4.69
CA LEU A 124 0.84 -7.80 -4.14
C LEU A 124 2.06 -7.10 -4.76
N ALA A 125 1.88 -6.36 -5.84
CA ALA A 125 2.98 -5.77 -6.59
C ALA A 125 3.63 -4.55 -5.92
N PRO A 126 2.90 -3.57 -5.30
CA PRO A 126 3.52 -2.43 -4.66
C PRO A 126 4.37 -2.80 -3.45
N THR A 127 5.49 -2.10 -3.27
CA THR A 127 6.39 -2.24 -2.13
C THR A 127 6.10 -1.17 -1.09
N ASP A 128 6.22 -1.51 0.20
CA ASP A 128 6.01 -0.56 1.31
C ASP A 128 7.20 0.40 1.44
N ALA A 129 6.98 1.69 1.12
CA ALA A 129 7.97 2.76 1.21
C ALA A 129 8.56 2.90 2.62
N VAL A 130 7.75 2.78 3.66
CA VAL A 130 8.19 2.96 5.07
C VAL A 130 9.13 1.82 5.48
N ALA A 131 8.78 0.58 5.15
CA ALA A 131 9.60 -0.58 5.44
C ALA A 131 10.91 -0.55 4.65
N VAL A 132 10.85 -0.21 3.37
CA VAL A 132 12.02 -0.10 2.48
C VAL A 132 12.96 1.00 2.95
N ALA A 133 12.46 2.21 3.27
CA ALA A 133 13.27 3.31 3.77
C ALA A 133 13.93 2.97 5.12
N ALA A 134 13.21 2.30 6.02
CA ALA A 134 13.76 1.85 7.30
C ALA A 134 14.87 0.79 7.13
N ALA A 135 14.68 -0.17 6.23
CA ALA A 135 15.67 -1.19 5.89
C ALA A 135 16.91 -0.58 5.23
N ALA A 136 16.72 0.34 4.28
CA ALA A 136 17.79 1.02 3.58
C ALA A 136 18.68 1.83 4.52
N ARG A 137 18.09 2.54 5.49
CA ARG A 137 18.83 3.28 6.53
C ARG A 137 19.62 2.36 7.45
N ARG A 138 19.04 1.25 7.88
CA ARG A 138 19.75 0.25 8.71
C ARG A 138 20.92 -0.41 7.98
N ALA A 139 20.76 -0.64 6.68
CA ALA A 139 21.81 -1.23 5.84
C ALA A 139 22.86 -0.22 5.37
N ASN A 140 22.77 1.07 5.76
CA ASN A 140 23.67 2.15 5.33
C ASN A 140 23.82 2.20 3.79
N LEU A 141 22.72 2.07 3.06
CA LEU A 141 22.76 2.11 1.59
C LEU A 141 23.16 3.50 1.08
N PRO A 142 23.83 3.58 -0.08
CA PRO A 142 24.18 4.85 -0.70
C PRO A 142 22.93 5.73 -0.89
N PRO A 143 23.04 7.07 -0.69
CA PRO A 143 21.90 7.99 -0.78
C PRO A 143 21.12 7.89 -2.09
N ARG A 144 21.83 7.64 -3.21
CA ARG A 144 21.21 7.45 -4.52
C ARG A 144 20.28 6.23 -4.57
N VAL A 145 20.64 5.14 -3.90
CA VAL A 145 19.82 3.92 -3.83
C VAL A 145 18.60 4.19 -2.98
N VAL A 146 18.76 4.88 -1.85
CA VAL A 146 17.64 5.29 -0.98
C VAL A 146 16.64 6.15 -1.77
N THR A 147 17.11 7.17 -2.50
CA THR A 147 16.24 8.02 -3.34
C THR A 147 15.49 7.22 -4.42
N ILE A 148 16.14 6.23 -5.04
CA ILE A 148 15.49 5.38 -6.04
C ILE A 148 14.39 4.54 -5.38
N LEU A 149 14.66 3.93 -4.23
CA LEU A 149 13.70 3.08 -3.52
C LEU A 149 12.50 3.89 -2.99
N GLU A 150 12.75 5.07 -2.41
CA GLU A 150 11.68 5.98 -1.95
C GLU A 150 10.83 6.48 -3.13
N GLY A 151 11.46 6.87 -4.23
CA GLY A 151 10.75 7.33 -5.42
C GLY A 151 10.01 6.20 -6.14
N GLU A 152 10.56 4.99 -6.15
CA GLU A 152 9.90 3.80 -6.70
C GLU A 152 8.63 3.49 -5.91
N SER A 153 8.71 3.41 -4.60
CA SER A 153 7.56 3.12 -3.73
C SER A 153 6.46 4.18 -3.84
N LEU A 154 6.82 5.47 -3.99
CA LEU A 154 5.83 6.54 -4.17
C LEU A 154 5.04 6.41 -5.49
N VAL A 155 5.66 5.91 -6.56
CA VAL A 155 5.03 5.77 -7.88
C VAL A 155 4.34 4.42 -8.03
N ASN A 156 4.88 3.35 -7.43
CA ASN A 156 4.34 2.00 -7.59
C ASN A 156 2.96 1.84 -6.94
N ASP A 157 2.65 2.56 -5.85
CA ASP A 157 1.33 2.57 -5.23
C ASP A 157 0.26 3.06 -6.21
N GLY A 158 0.53 4.15 -6.93
CA GLY A 158 -0.34 4.65 -8.01
C GLY A 158 -0.47 3.64 -9.16
N THR A 159 0.63 3.02 -9.57
CA THR A 159 0.66 2.01 -10.63
C THR A 159 -0.12 0.75 -10.23
N GLY A 160 0.10 0.25 -9.00
CA GLY A 160 -0.59 -0.92 -8.47
C GLY A 160 -2.10 -0.69 -8.31
N LEU A 161 -2.50 0.45 -7.76
CA LEU A 161 -3.92 0.82 -7.63
C LEU A 161 -4.61 0.92 -8.99
N THR A 162 -3.91 1.45 -9.98
CA THR A 162 -4.38 1.53 -11.36
C THR A 162 -4.56 0.14 -11.98
N ALA A 163 -3.56 -0.73 -11.85
CA ALA A 163 -3.63 -2.11 -12.33
C ALA A 163 -4.79 -2.87 -11.66
N LEU A 164 -4.98 -2.67 -10.35
CA LEU A 164 -6.10 -3.25 -9.60
C LEU A 164 -7.46 -2.76 -10.14
N ARG A 165 -7.62 -1.45 -10.36
CA ARG A 165 -8.87 -0.89 -10.92
C ARG A 165 -9.19 -1.47 -12.29
N VAL A 166 -8.19 -1.57 -13.17
CA VAL A 166 -8.36 -2.20 -14.49
C VAL A 166 -8.80 -3.66 -14.35
N ALA A 167 -8.16 -4.44 -13.47
CA ALA A 167 -8.51 -5.83 -13.25
C ALA A 167 -9.92 -6.00 -12.67
N VAL A 168 -10.35 -5.15 -11.73
CA VAL A 168 -11.70 -5.16 -11.14
C VAL A 168 -12.76 -4.82 -12.19
N VAL A 169 -12.54 -3.78 -13.01
CA VAL A 169 -13.45 -3.42 -14.10
C VAL A 169 -13.54 -4.55 -15.13
N ALA A 170 -12.40 -5.18 -15.47
CA ALA A 170 -12.37 -6.35 -16.35
C ALA A 170 -13.19 -7.52 -15.79
N ALA A 171 -13.08 -7.77 -14.49
CA ALA A 171 -13.86 -8.80 -13.81
C ALA A 171 -15.37 -8.51 -13.83
N ALA A 172 -15.76 -7.26 -13.64
CA ALA A 172 -17.16 -6.83 -13.61
C ALA A 172 -17.82 -6.80 -15.00
N ALA A 173 -17.05 -6.41 -16.04
CA ALA A 173 -17.57 -6.28 -17.40
C ALA A 173 -17.46 -7.56 -18.26
N GLY A 174 -16.74 -8.55 -17.78
CA GLY A 174 -16.41 -9.77 -18.55
C GLY A 174 -15.39 -9.56 -19.68
N THR A 175 -15.27 -8.32 -20.16
CA THR A 175 -14.23 -7.89 -21.13
C THR A 175 -13.97 -6.41 -20.92
N VAL A 176 -12.70 -6.00 -20.87
CA VAL A 176 -12.33 -4.57 -20.89
C VAL A 176 -11.68 -4.26 -22.24
N THR A 177 -12.22 -3.24 -22.92
CA THR A 177 -11.56 -2.70 -24.10
C THR A 177 -10.36 -1.82 -23.69
N VAL A 178 -9.34 -1.75 -24.54
CA VAL A 178 -8.14 -0.93 -24.31
C VAL A 178 -8.51 0.55 -24.08
N THR A 179 -9.60 1.00 -24.69
CA THR A 179 -10.13 2.36 -24.57
C THR A 179 -10.68 2.64 -23.17
N GLU A 180 -11.42 1.70 -22.59
CA GLU A 180 -11.96 1.81 -21.21
C GLU A 180 -10.84 1.75 -20.18
N ALA A 181 -9.83 0.89 -20.39
CA ALA A 181 -8.64 0.87 -19.56
C ALA A 181 -7.91 2.22 -19.60
N GLY A 182 -7.79 2.85 -20.76
CA GLY A 182 -7.18 4.17 -20.91
C GLY A 182 -7.94 5.30 -20.18
N MET A 183 -9.28 5.27 -20.15
CA MET A 183 -10.10 6.24 -19.40
C MET A 183 -10.05 6.06 -17.88
N ILE A 184 -9.72 4.86 -17.40
CA ILE A 184 -9.54 4.59 -15.96
C ILE A 184 -8.18 5.13 -15.47
N LEU A 185 -7.23 5.31 -16.41
CA LEU A 185 -5.86 5.75 -16.14
C LEU A 185 -5.67 7.27 -16.21
N ALA A 186 -6.60 8.00 -16.81
CA ALA A 186 -6.57 9.46 -16.98
C ALA A 186 -7.25 10.20 -15.82
#